data_7ed2872ff18b85a6f3a729213f057b72
#
_entry.id   7ed2872ff18b85a6f3a729213f057b72
#
_cell.length_a   1.000
_cell.length_b   1.000
_cell.length_c   1.000
_cell.angle_alpha   90.00
_cell.angle_beta   90.00
_cell.angle_gamma   90.00
#
_symmetry.space_group_name_H-M   'P 1'
#
loop_
_entity.id
_entity.type
_entity.pdbx_description
1 polymer ?
#
loop_
_entity_poly.entity_id
_entity_poly.type
_entity_poly.pdbx_seq_one_letter_code
_entity_poly.pdbx_strand_id
1 'polypeptide(L)'
;MIFRVMTLFAAAALTVAPAAAESARDVLTQASFSARSKPAALQSIGEAERLAASVLARAPADREALLMQATARSYRAKMNGSRADAIAARKMFEALAAKAPLDPEPQLGLGAWHMGAVFKLGGMIGRAALGAQKSVGLAALDRAVARGGNRAIYAGVAALLRLEQDAGDPKGRALAEFASRAGAPTAFDRVMRRAAAAILASIQSGNAGATRTLAARLLPFGQIDD
;
A
#
# COMPACT_ATOMS: atom_id res chain seq x y z
N MET A 1 -24.23 -72.96 -6.80
CA MET A 1 -23.52 -71.95 -7.60
C MET A 1 -23.81 -70.58 -6.95
N ILE A 2 -22.92 -70.11 -6.09
CA ILE A 2 -23.12 -68.89 -5.26
C ILE A 2 -22.18 -67.83 -5.80
N PHE A 3 -22.73 -66.78 -6.47
CA PHE A 3 -21.97 -65.62 -6.92
C PHE A 3 -21.77 -64.65 -5.73
N ARG A 4 -20.51 -64.45 -5.30
CA ARG A 4 -20.12 -63.37 -4.39
C ARG A 4 -19.84 -62.10 -5.20
N VAL A 5 -20.69 -61.07 -5.00
CA VAL A 5 -20.44 -59.72 -5.51
C VAL A 5 -19.47 -59.02 -4.53
N MET A 6 -18.30 -58.70 -5.04
CA MET A 6 -17.26 -57.97 -4.27
C MET A 6 -17.39 -56.50 -4.61
N THR A 7 -17.93 -55.72 -3.68
CA THR A 7 -18.08 -54.26 -3.79
C THR A 7 -16.73 -53.60 -3.46
N LEU A 8 -16.07 -52.99 -4.47
CA LEU A 8 -14.90 -52.15 -4.25
C LEU A 8 -15.35 -50.78 -3.76
N PHE A 9 -15.00 -50.43 -2.53
CA PHE A 9 -15.07 -49.05 -2.02
C PHE A 9 -13.81 -48.30 -2.49
N ALA A 10 -13.95 -47.38 -3.43
CA ALA A 10 -12.91 -46.43 -3.79
C ALA A 10 -12.92 -45.28 -2.77
N ALA A 11 -11.94 -45.23 -1.86
CA ALA A 11 -11.71 -44.10 -0.98
C ALA A 11 -11.09 -42.95 -1.77
N ALA A 12 -11.87 -41.91 -2.07
CA ALA A 12 -11.35 -40.69 -2.63
C ALA A 12 -10.58 -39.90 -1.54
N ALA A 13 -9.25 -39.94 -1.63
CA ALA A 13 -8.38 -39.11 -0.81
C ALA A 13 -8.54 -37.65 -1.26
N LEU A 14 -9.24 -36.83 -0.48
CA LEU A 14 -9.25 -35.38 -0.61
C LEU A 14 -7.85 -34.85 -0.27
N THR A 15 -7.03 -34.59 -1.27
CA THR A 15 -5.78 -33.85 -1.09
C THR A 15 -6.13 -32.40 -0.81
N VAL A 16 -6.09 -32.01 0.46
CA VAL A 16 -6.11 -30.60 0.89
C VAL A 16 -4.80 -29.99 0.40
N ALA A 17 -4.86 -29.16 -0.65
CA ALA A 17 -3.71 -28.37 -1.08
C ALA A 17 -3.23 -27.52 0.12
N PRO A 18 -1.91 -27.46 0.40
CA PRO A 18 -1.41 -26.60 1.46
C PRO A 18 -1.81 -25.16 1.15
N ALA A 19 -2.40 -24.47 2.12
CA ALA A 19 -2.67 -23.04 2.02
C ALA A 19 -1.35 -22.34 1.65
N ALA A 20 -1.37 -21.54 0.58
CA ALA A 20 -0.18 -20.79 0.19
C ALA A 20 0.27 -19.95 1.40
N ALA A 21 1.56 -20.03 1.75
CA ALA A 21 2.11 -19.27 2.85
C ALA A 21 1.87 -17.77 2.61
N GLU A 22 1.39 -17.08 3.65
CA GLU A 22 1.09 -15.64 3.57
C GLU A 22 2.37 -14.85 3.25
N SER A 23 2.30 -13.98 2.26
CA SER A 23 3.45 -13.17 1.85
C SER A 23 3.57 -11.89 2.69
N ALA A 24 4.77 -11.30 2.73
CA ALA A 24 4.97 -10.00 3.37
C ALA A 24 4.01 -8.92 2.81
N ARG A 25 3.67 -9.00 1.52
CA ARG A 25 2.69 -8.10 0.88
C ARG A 25 1.28 -8.31 1.42
N ASP A 26 0.87 -9.56 1.59
CA ASP A 26 -0.48 -9.87 2.09
C ASP A 26 -0.64 -9.41 3.54
N VAL A 27 0.36 -9.70 4.39
CA VAL A 27 0.40 -9.22 5.78
C VAL A 27 0.30 -7.71 5.86
N LEU A 28 1.13 -6.97 5.08
CA LEU A 28 1.11 -5.51 5.07
C LEU A 28 -0.22 -4.96 4.53
N THR A 29 -0.75 -5.55 3.47
CA THR A 29 -2.02 -5.11 2.89
C THR A 29 -3.16 -5.30 3.89
N GLN A 30 -3.25 -6.47 4.50
CA GLN A 30 -4.28 -6.75 5.50
C GLN A 30 -4.15 -5.80 6.68
N ALA A 31 -2.95 -5.68 7.28
CA ALA A 31 -2.72 -4.81 8.43
C ALA A 31 -3.06 -3.34 8.13
N SER A 32 -2.70 -2.86 6.94
CA SER A 32 -2.92 -1.46 6.53
C SER A 32 -4.38 -1.02 6.58
N PHE A 33 -5.33 -1.93 6.42
CA PHE A 33 -6.76 -1.61 6.32
C PHE A 33 -7.63 -2.33 7.37
N SER A 34 -7.06 -3.23 8.18
CA SER A 34 -7.81 -3.96 9.20
C SER A 34 -7.30 -3.76 10.63
N ALA A 35 -6.06 -3.35 10.84
CA ALA A 35 -5.54 -3.09 12.19
C ALA A 35 -6.35 -1.98 12.88
N ARG A 36 -6.73 -2.23 14.13
CA ARG A 36 -7.55 -1.31 14.93
C ARG A 36 -6.77 -0.59 16.01
N SER A 37 -5.49 -0.91 16.18
CA SER A 37 -4.61 -0.28 17.16
C SER A 37 -3.18 -0.24 16.69
N LYS A 38 -2.44 0.72 17.21
CA LYS A 38 -1.00 0.89 16.94
C LYS A 38 -0.17 -0.35 17.32
N PRO A 39 -0.39 -1.01 18.48
CA PRO A 39 0.32 -2.25 18.78
C PRO A 39 0.07 -3.37 17.79
N ALA A 40 -1.19 -3.59 17.38
CA ALA A 40 -1.54 -4.61 16.38
C ALA A 40 -0.89 -4.30 15.01
N ALA A 41 -0.91 -3.04 14.58
CA ALA A 41 -0.24 -2.61 13.36
C ALA A 41 1.26 -2.88 13.40
N LEU A 42 1.94 -2.50 14.49
CA LEU A 42 3.38 -2.72 14.66
C LEU A 42 3.75 -4.20 14.71
N GLN A 43 2.91 -5.06 15.30
CA GLN A 43 3.10 -6.51 15.30
C GLN A 43 3.10 -7.06 13.87
N SER A 44 2.07 -6.73 13.07
CA SER A 44 1.96 -7.20 11.68
C SER A 44 3.08 -6.62 10.79
N ILE A 45 3.47 -5.36 11.00
CA ILE A 45 4.62 -4.76 10.30
C ILE A 45 5.90 -5.55 10.61
N GLY A 46 6.15 -5.90 11.88
CA GLY A 46 7.30 -6.71 12.28
C GLY A 46 7.27 -8.13 11.69
N GLU A 47 6.11 -8.72 11.53
CA GLU A 47 5.94 -10.00 10.84
C GLU A 47 6.32 -9.90 9.35
N ALA A 48 5.78 -8.91 8.66
CA ALA A 48 6.13 -8.68 7.25
C ALA A 48 7.63 -8.41 7.04
N GLU A 49 8.27 -7.68 7.96
CA GLU A 49 9.74 -7.49 7.93
C GLU A 49 10.49 -8.80 8.05
N ARG A 50 10.08 -9.70 8.96
CA ARG A 50 10.69 -11.03 9.12
C ARG A 50 10.51 -11.89 7.86
N LEU A 51 9.31 -11.88 7.26
CA LEU A 51 9.04 -12.59 6.02
C LEU A 51 9.92 -12.08 4.88
N ALA A 52 9.98 -10.76 4.67
CA ALA A 52 10.85 -10.16 3.66
C ALA A 52 12.33 -10.49 3.92
N ALA A 53 12.81 -10.39 5.16
CA ALA A 53 14.17 -10.73 5.52
C ALA A 53 14.52 -12.20 5.26
N SER A 54 13.59 -13.13 5.50
CA SER A 54 13.78 -14.55 5.20
C SER A 54 13.96 -14.85 3.71
N VAL A 55 13.28 -14.09 2.85
CA VAL A 55 13.47 -14.17 1.39
C VAL A 55 14.84 -13.59 1.02
N LEU A 56 15.19 -12.41 1.53
CA LEU A 56 16.45 -11.73 1.24
C LEU A 56 17.68 -12.51 1.70
N ALA A 57 17.57 -13.30 2.77
CA ALA A 57 18.65 -14.18 3.20
C ALA A 57 19.03 -15.24 2.15
N ARG A 58 18.09 -15.67 1.30
CA ARG A 58 18.28 -16.65 0.23
C ARG A 58 18.47 -15.99 -1.14
N ALA A 59 17.83 -14.84 -1.35
CA ALA A 59 17.84 -14.08 -2.58
C ALA A 59 18.01 -12.57 -2.29
N PRO A 60 19.24 -12.09 -2.04
CA PRO A 60 19.48 -10.71 -1.59
C PRO A 60 19.02 -9.62 -2.57
N ALA A 61 18.83 -9.98 -3.83
CA ALA A 61 18.36 -9.07 -4.89
C ALA A 61 16.86 -9.25 -5.22
N ASP A 62 16.11 -10.05 -4.44
CA ASP A 62 14.68 -10.23 -4.66
C ASP A 62 13.95 -8.90 -4.57
N ARG A 63 13.39 -8.48 -5.71
CA ARG A 63 12.74 -7.17 -5.87
C ARG A 63 11.55 -7.01 -4.95
N GLU A 64 10.72 -8.05 -4.85
CA GLU A 64 9.50 -8.02 -4.05
C GLU A 64 9.82 -7.88 -2.56
N ALA A 65 10.75 -8.68 -2.07
CA ALA A 65 11.17 -8.63 -0.68
C ALA A 65 11.84 -7.29 -0.32
N LEU A 66 12.65 -6.72 -1.19
CA LEU A 66 13.24 -5.38 -1.00
C LEU A 66 12.16 -4.29 -0.94
N LEU A 67 11.15 -4.37 -1.81
CA LEU A 67 10.03 -3.42 -1.83
C LEU A 67 9.18 -3.56 -0.55
N MET A 68 8.88 -4.77 -0.13
CA MET A 68 8.13 -5.01 1.11
C MET A 68 8.91 -4.58 2.35
N GLN A 69 10.22 -4.77 2.38
CA GLN A 69 11.08 -4.26 3.45
C GLN A 69 11.04 -2.73 3.53
N ALA A 70 11.14 -2.03 2.38
CA ALA A 70 11.02 -0.58 2.32
C ALA A 70 9.64 -0.10 2.81
N THR A 71 8.57 -0.79 2.39
CA THR A 71 7.19 -0.48 2.75
C THR A 71 6.95 -0.69 4.26
N ALA A 72 7.37 -1.84 4.79
CA ALA A 72 7.23 -2.14 6.22
C ALA A 72 7.96 -1.11 7.08
N ARG A 73 9.19 -0.75 6.69
CA ARG A 73 9.97 0.28 7.38
C ARG A 73 9.32 1.67 7.33
N SER A 74 8.72 2.03 6.19
CA SER A 74 7.94 3.27 6.04
C SER A 74 6.72 3.28 6.96
N TYR A 75 6.00 2.16 7.04
CA TYR A 75 4.84 2.01 7.92
C TYR A 75 5.22 2.02 9.40
N ARG A 76 6.33 1.39 9.77
CA ARG A 76 6.86 1.45 11.12
C ARG A 76 7.20 2.89 11.52
N ALA A 77 7.84 3.65 10.63
CA ALA A 77 8.12 5.06 10.86
C ALA A 77 6.83 5.89 11.05
N LYS A 78 5.80 5.60 10.25
CA LYS A 78 4.47 6.25 10.40
C LYS A 78 3.87 5.96 11.76
N MET A 79 3.97 4.73 12.26
CA MET A 79 3.36 4.30 13.53
C MET A 79 4.10 4.81 14.76
N ASN A 80 5.43 4.82 14.78
CA ASN A 80 6.23 5.12 15.97
C ASN A 80 6.98 6.46 15.91
N GLY A 81 6.89 7.19 14.80
CA GLY A 81 7.59 8.47 14.62
C GLY A 81 9.11 8.33 14.42
N SER A 82 9.64 7.14 14.15
CA SER A 82 11.08 6.90 13.99
C SER A 82 11.66 7.64 12.78
N ARG A 83 12.44 8.69 13.06
CA ARG A 83 13.18 9.43 12.03
C ARG A 83 14.16 8.55 11.26
N ALA A 84 14.84 7.65 11.96
CA ALA A 84 15.81 6.74 11.35
C ALA A 84 15.14 5.80 10.34
N ASP A 85 13.99 5.21 10.70
CA ASP A 85 13.22 4.35 9.79
C ASP A 85 12.65 5.14 8.61
N ALA A 86 12.16 6.36 8.85
CA ALA A 86 11.65 7.21 7.78
C ALA A 86 12.74 7.50 6.72
N ILE A 87 13.95 7.91 7.15
CA ILE A 87 15.07 8.18 6.25
C ILE A 87 15.52 6.90 5.53
N ALA A 88 15.60 5.77 6.25
CA ALA A 88 16.00 4.50 5.66
C ALA A 88 14.99 4.03 4.59
N ALA A 89 13.69 4.09 4.86
CA ALA A 89 12.64 3.74 3.92
C ALA A 89 12.72 4.61 2.65
N ARG A 90 12.91 5.92 2.78
CA ARG A 90 13.10 6.82 1.63
C ARG A 90 14.26 6.36 0.76
N LYS A 91 15.44 6.15 1.35
CA LYS A 91 16.64 5.71 0.61
C LYS A 91 16.41 4.38 -0.12
N MET A 92 15.67 3.45 0.49
CA MET A 92 15.32 2.17 -0.14
C MET A 92 14.41 2.37 -1.34
N PHE A 93 13.35 3.19 -1.23
CA PHE A 93 12.49 3.51 -2.37
C PHE A 93 13.25 4.25 -3.48
N GLU A 94 14.13 5.20 -3.15
CA GLU A 94 14.98 5.90 -4.11
C GLU A 94 15.87 4.92 -4.88
N ALA A 95 16.53 3.99 -4.18
CA ALA A 95 17.38 2.97 -4.80
C ALA A 95 16.59 2.01 -5.70
N LEU A 96 15.41 1.55 -5.26
CA LEU A 96 14.54 0.70 -6.07
C LEU A 96 14.02 1.43 -7.32
N ALA A 97 13.59 2.69 -7.17
CA ALA A 97 13.11 3.51 -8.27
C ALA A 97 14.23 3.82 -9.29
N ALA A 98 15.47 4.02 -8.83
CA ALA A 98 16.63 4.23 -9.69
C ALA A 98 17.03 2.95 -10.45
N LYS A 99 16.96 1.78 -9.78
CA LYS A 99 17.28 0.48 -10.38
C LYS A 99 16.25 0.05 -11.42
N ALA A 100 14.99 0.38 -11.21
CA ALA A 100 13.88 0.02 -12.10
C ALA A 100 12.97 1.23 -12.38
N PRO A 101 13.38 2.19 -13.21
CA PRO A 101 12.66 3.45 -13.41
C PRO A 101 11.29 3.30 -14.10
N LEU A 102 11.05 2.17 -14.76
CA LEU A 102 9.76 1.84 -15.38
C LEU A 102 8.80 1.11 -14.44
N ASP A 103 9.28 0.68 -13.28
CA ASP A 103 8.47 0.00 -12.28
C ASP A 103 7.61 1.01 -11.50
N PRO A 104 6.28 0.90 -11.53
CA PRO A 104 5.41 1.85 -10.85
C PRO A 104 5.43 1.73 -9.32
N GLU A 105 5.73 0.56 -8.76
CA GLU A 105 5.59 0.32 -7.32
C GLU A 105 6.61 1.09 -6.47
N PRO A 106 7.93 1.10 -6.76
CA PRO A 106 8.86 1.95 -6.04
C PRO A 106 8.55 3.44 -6.17
N GLN A 107 8.06 3.87 -7.34
CA GLN A 107 7.62 5.25 -7.55
C GLN A 107 6.41 5.60 -6.68
N LEU A 108 5.43 4.68 -6.55
CA LEU A 108 4.28 4.84 -5.67
C LEU A 108 4.73 4.95 -4.20
N GLY A 109 5.62 4.06 -3.75
CA GLY A 109 6.16 4.07 -2.39
C GLY A 109 6.92 5.37 -2.07
N LEU A 110 7.77 5.82 -2.99
CA LEU A 110 8.50 7.08 -2.86
C LEU A 110 7.56 8.29 -2.80
N GLY A 111 6.57 8.32 -3.69
CA GLY A 111 5.57 9.36 -3.74
C GLY A 111 4.74 9.43 -2.46
N ALA A 112 4.24 8.30 -1.99
CA ALA A 112 3.48 8.18 -0.75
C ALA A 112 4.31 8.59 0.47
N TRP A 113 5.59 8.20 0.52
CA TRP A 113 6.50 8.58 1.58
C TRP A 113 6.66 10.12 1.66
N HIS A 114 6.96 10.79 0.53
CA HIS A 114 7.13 12.24 0.49
C HIS A 114 5.85 12.98 0.88
N MET A 115 4.71 12.58 0.32
CA MET A 115 3.41 13.22 0.58
C MET A 115 2.99 13.04 2.03
N GLY A 116 3.11 11.83 2.59
CA GLY A 116 2.79 11.56 3.99
C GLY A 116 3.67 12.32 4.98
N ALA A 117 4.99 12.43 4.71
CA ALA A 117 5.89 13.21 5.54
C ALA A 117 5.58 14.72 5.50
N VAL A 118 5.25 15.26 4.32
CA VAL A 118 4.81 16.65 4.16
C VAL A 118 3.48 16.90 4.87
N PHE A 119 2.55 15.96 4.79
CA PHE A 119 1.27 16.06 5.49
C PHE A 119 1.42 16.07 7.02
N LYS A 120 2.21 15.13 7.56
CA LYS A 120 2.39 14.99 9.03
C LYS A 120 3.21 16.12 9.65
N LEU A 121 4.24 16.62 8.97
CA LEU A 121 5.20 17.57 9.53
C LEU A 121 5.10 18.99 8.95
N GLY A 122 4.33 19.17 7.88
CA GLY A 122 4.39 20.37 7.06
C GLY A 122 5.61 20.41 6.13
N GLY A 123 5.53 21.22 5.07
CA GLY A 123 6.56 21.24 4.02
C GLY A 123 7.95 21.65 4.48
N MET A 124 8.03 22.66 5.37
CA MET A 124 9.32 23.19 5.87
C MET A 124 10.00 22.18 6.81
N ILE A 125 9.29 21.72 7.84
CA ILE A 125 9.84 20.77 8.83
C ILE A 125 10.13 19.44 8.19
N GLY A 126 9.22 18.92 7.36
CA GLY A 126 9.41 17.67 6.64
C GLY A 126 10.66 17.69 5.74
N ARG A 127 10.92 18.83 5.08
CA ARG A 127 12.14 19.02 4.29
C ARG A 127 13.40 19.07 5.16
N ALA A 128 13.40 19.85 6.19
CA ALA A 128 14.57 20.01 7.08
C ALA A 128 14.90 18.71 7.84
N ALA A 129 13.88 18.02 8.38
CA ALA A 129 14.08 16.85 9.22
C ALA A 129 14.31 15.56 8.42
N LEU A 130 13.58 15.40 7.30
CA LEU A 130 13.53 14.14 6.56
C LEU A 130 13.95 14.27 5.09
N GLY A 131 14.10 15.47 4.56
CA GLY A 131 14.29 15.75 3.14
C GLY A 131 13.02 15.56 2.31
N ALA A 132 11.85 15.57 2.94
CA ALA A 132 10.56 15.40 2.24
C ALA A 132 10.23 16.65 1.41
N GLN A 133 9.73 16.44 0.18
CA GLN A 133 9.38 17.50 -0.75
C GLN A 133 8.10 17.15 -1.50
N LYS A 134 7.11 18.05 -1.43
CA LYS A 134 5.81 17.86 -2.10
C LYS A 134 5.97 17.65 -3.61
N SER A 135 6.81 18.44 -4.26
CA SER A 135 7.05 18.33 -5.72
C SER A 135 7.64 16.98 -6.13
N VAL A 136 8.60 16.45 -5.35
CA VAL A 136 9.18 15.12 -5.59
C VAL A 136 8.13 14.04 -5.39
N GLY A 137 7.32 14.15 -4.35
CA GLY A 137 6.22 13.23 -4.08
C GLY A 137 5.20 13.19 -5.21
N LEU A 138 4.72 14.36 -5.64
CA LEU A 138 3.76 14.44 -6.75
C LEU A 138 4.33 13.89 -8.05
N ALA A 139 5.59 14.21 -8.40
CA ALA A 139 6.23 13.70 -9.60
C ALA A 139 6.40 12.17 -9.57
N ALA A 140 6.71 11.59 -8.40
CA ALA A 140 6.81 10.13 -8.23
C ALA A 140 5.43 9.46 -8.38
N LEU A 141 4.38 10.03 -7.77
CA LEU A 141 3.01 9.54 -7.94
C LEU A 141 2.57 9.59 -9.41
N ASP A 142 2.89 10.68 -10.12
CA ASP A 142 2.55 10.82 -11.53
C ASP A 142 3.26 9.77 -12.40
N ARG A 143 4.52 9.46 -12.11
CA ARG A 143 5.24 8.36 -12.78
C ARG A 143 4.62 7.00 -12.46
N ALA A 144 4.23 6.75 -11.20
CA ALA A 144 3.56 5.52 -10.81
C ALA A 144 2.24 5.32 -11.57
N VAL A 145 1.42 6.36 -11.67
CA VAL A 145 0.16 6.32 -12.44
C VAL A 145 0.42 6.08 -13.93
N ALA A 146 1.36 6.82 -14.53
CA ALA A 146 1.66 6.70 -15.96
C ALA A 146 2.17 5.30 -16.37
N ARG A 147 2.80 4.56 -15.44
CA ARG A 147 3.35 3.22 -15.65
C ARG A 147 2.48 2.09 -15.09
N GLY A 148 1.52 2.43 -14.23
CA GLY A 148 0.68 1.47 -13.49
C GLY A 148 -0.41 0.76 -14.32
N GLY A 149 -0.61 1.17 -15.57
CA GLY A 149 -1.65 0.60 -16.43
C GLY A 149 -3.06 0.77 -15.86
N ASN A 150 -3.94 -0.16 -16.18
CA ASN A 150 -5.33 -0.14 -15.70
C ASN A 150 -5.46 -0.85 -14.33
N ARG A 151 -4.71 -0.35 -13.31
CA ARG A 151 -4.81 -0.87 -11.93
C ARG A 151 -5.23 0.23 -10.96
N ALA A 152 -6.18 -0.11 -10.08
CA ALA A 152 -6.76 0.85 -9.15
C ALA A 152 -5.77 1.37 -8.09
N ILE A 153 -4.76 0.59 -7.72
CA ILE A 153 -3.80 0.93 -6.66
C ILE A 153 -3.06 2.24 -6.95
N TYR A 154 -2.56 2.44 -8.17
CA TYR A 154 -1.72 3.60 -8.49
C TYR A 154 -2.50 4.90 -8.50
N ALA A 155 -3.58 4.93 -9.25
CA ALA A 155 -4.44 6.10 -9.33
C ALA A 155 -5.20 6.35 -8.01
N GLY A 156 -5.63 5.29 -7.31
CA GLY A 156 -6.34 5.41 -6.04
C GLY A 156 -5.49 6.01 -4.94
N VAL A 157 -4.26 5.49 -4.72
CA VAL A 157 -3.34 6.06 -3.73
C VAL A 157 -2.96 7.50 -4.10
N ALA A 158 -2.66 7.78 -5.37
CA ALA A 158 -2.31 9.12 -5.82
C ALA A 158 -3.48 10.11 -5.64
N ALA A 159 -4.72 9.68 -5.90
CA ALA A 159 -5.92 10.47 -5.67
C ALA A 159 -6.07 10.84 -4.20
N LEU A 160 -6.02 9.84 -3.31
CA LEU A 160 -6.20 10.07 -1.88
C LEU A 160 -5.13 11.00 -1.31
N LEU A 161 -3.85 10.80 -1.65
CA LEU A 161 -2.75 11.66 -1.18
C LEU A 161 -2.86 13.10 -1.68
N ARG A 162 -3.39 13.33 -2.89
CA ARG A 162 -3.65 14.68 -3.41
C ARG A 162 -4.82 15.33 -2.70
N LEU A 163 -5.94 14.60 -2.53
CA LEU A 163 -7.17 15.09 -1.90
C LEU A 163 -7.01 15.29 -0.38
N GLU A 164 -6.14 14.55 0.28
CA GLU A 164 -5.73 14.80 1.66
C GLU A 164 -5.05 16.16 1.82
N GLN A 165 -4.21 16.55 0.87
CA GLN A 165 -3.52 17.85 0.84
C GLN A 165 -4.44 19.00 0.43
N ASP A 166 -5.25 18.75 -0.61
CA ASP A 166 -6.16 19.72 -1.18
C ASP A 166 -7.41 19.00 -1.74
N ALA A 167 -8.53 19.14 -1.03
CA ALA A 167 -9.80 18.53 -1.43
C ALA A 167 -10.31 19.03 -2.80
N GLY A 168 -9.84 20.18 -3.26
CA GLY A 168 -10.16 20.78 -4.54
C GLY A 168 -9.22 20.38 -5.68
N ASP A 169 -8.20 19.53 -5.45
CA ASP A 169 -7.23 19.14 -6.48
C ASP A 169 -7.95 18.45 -7.66
N PRO A 170 -8.01 19.08 -8.87
CA PRO A 170 -8.73 18.52 -9.99
C PRO A 170 -8.10 17.22 -10.50
N LYS A 171 -6.78 17.07 -10.39
CA LYS A 171 -6.09 15.84 -10.75
C LYS A 171 -6.38 14.72 -9.76
N GLY A 172 -6.48 15.05 -8.45
CA GLY A 172 -6.91 14.10 -7.42
C GLY A 172 -8.29 13.55 -7.72
N ARG A 173 -9.25 14.41 -8.10
CA ARG A 173 -10.58 14.00 -8.54
C ARG A 173 -10.56 13.12 -9.78
N ALA A 174 -9.88 13.51 -10.83
CA ALA A 174 -9.78 12.74 -12.08
C ALA A 174 -9.15 11.35 -11.84
N LEU A 175 -8.14 11.27 -10.99
CA LEU A 175 -7.52 10.00 -10.59
C LEU A 175 -8.47 9.11 -9.77
N ALA A 176 -9.31 9.68 -8.90
CA ALA A 176 -10.34 8.93 -8.19
C ALA A 176 -11.41 8.39 -9.15
N GLU A 177 -11.84 9.19 -10.13
CA GLU A 177 -12.77 8.76 -11.18
C GLU A 177 -12.20 7.58 -11.98
N PHE A 178 -10.93 7.65 -12.39
CA PHE A 178 -10.26 6.53 -13.05
C PHE A 178 -10.18 5.29 -12.14
N ALA A 179 -9.66 5.45 -10.91
CA ALA A 179 -9.43 4.34 -9.99
C ALA A 179 -10.72 3.60 -9.60
N SER A 180 -11.86 4.33 -9.51
CA SER A 180 -13.16 3.74 -9.19
C SER A 180 -13.65 2.71 -10.22
N ARG A 181 -13.14 2.79 -11.47
CA ARG A 181 -13.49 1.90 -12.59
C ARG A 181 -12.34 1.01 -13.04
N ALA A 182 -11.14 1.25 -12.53
CA ALA A 182 -9.93 0.52 -12.93
C ALA A 182 -9.96 -0.95 -12.48
N GLY A 183 -9.10 -1.75 -13.11
CA GLY A 183 -8.90 -3.15 -12.74
C GLY A 183 -8.43 -3.32 -11.30
N ALA A 184 -8.88 -4.38 -10.65
CA ALA A 184 -8.60 -4.66 -9.24
C ALA A 184 -8.16 -6.10 -9.00
N PRO A 185 -7.01 -6.52 -9.59
CA PRO A 185 -6.53 -7.91 -9.52
C PRO A 185 -6.11 -8.30 -8.10
N THR A 186 -5.51 -7.39 -7.32
CA THR A 186 -5.02 -7.69 -5.96
C THR A 186 -5.99 -7.21 -4.87
N ALA A 187 -5.76 -7.64 -3.63
CA ALA A 187 -6.50 -7.15 -2.47
C ALA A 187 -6.36 -5.63 -2.32
N PHE A 188 -5.16 -5.09 -2.49
CA PHE A 188 -4.92 -3.66 -2.40
C PHE A 188 -5.64 -2.89 -3.53
N ASP A 189 -5.63 -3.38 -4.78
CA ASP A 189 -6.41 -2.77 -5.87
C ASP A 189 -7.91 -2.70 -5.52
N ARG A 190 -8.46 -3.79 -4.97
CA ARG A 190 -9.89 -3.82 -4.56
C ARG A 190 -10.21 -2.79 -3.47
N VAL A 191 -9.31 -2.62 -2.50
CA VAL A 191 -9.46 -1.57 -1.47
C VAL A 191 -9.42 -0.19 -2.12
N MET A 192 -8.44 0.09 -2.97
CA MET A 192 -8.29 1.40 -3.61
C MET A 192 -9.43 1.73 -4.55
N ARG A 193 -9.98 0.77 -5.28
CA ARG A 193 -11.16 0.98 -6.11
C ARG A 193 -12.38 1.40 -5.27
N ARG A 194 -12.62 0.74 -4.14
CA ARG A 194 -13.71 1.12 -3.21
C ARG A 194 -13.45 2.48 -2.56
N ALA A 195 -12.22 2.74 -2.13
CA ALA A 195 -11.81 4.01 -1.55
C ALA A 195 -12.01 5.18 -2.54
N ALA A 196 -11.67 4.97 -3.81
CA ALA A 196 -11.88 5.94 -4.87
C ALA A 196 -13.37 6.26 -5.10
N ALA A 197 -14.24 5.25 -5.08
CA ALA A 197 -15.69 5.46 -5.16
C ALA A 197 -16.22 6.25 -3.93
N ALA A 198 -15.75 5.92 -2.74
CA ALA A 198 -16.17 6.60 -1.51
C ALA A 198 -15.73 8.07 -1.48
N ILE A 199 -14.50 8.37 -1.89
CA ILE A 199 -13.99 9.75 -1.90
C ILE A 199 -14.73 10.62 -2.93
N LEU A 200 -15.16 10.07 -4.06
CA LEU A 200 -15.97 10.80 -5.06
C LEU A 200 -17.30 11.25 -4.48
N ALA A 201 -17.98 10.39 -3.72
CA ALA A 201 -19.22 10.77 -3.02
C ALA A 201 -18.98 11.92 -2.03
N SER A 202 -17.84 11.91 -1.31
CA SER A 202 -17.49 13.00 -0.41
C SER A 202 -17.20 14.32 -1.15
N ILE A 203 -16.53 14.27 -2.29
CA ILE A 203 -16.28 15.45 -3.13
C ILE A 203 -17.61 16.08 -3.59
N GLN A 204 -18.59 15.25 -3.97
CA GLN A 204 -19.91 15.72 -4.39
C GLN A 204 -20.67 16.45 -3.30
N SER A 205 -20.43 16.14 -2.03
CA SER A 205 -21.06 16.84 -0.91
C SER A 205 -20.58 18.29 -0.73
N GLY A 206 -19.50 18.69 -1.39
CA GLY A 206 -18.93 20.03 -1.32
C GLY A 206 -18.19 20.35 -0.01
N ASN A 207 -18.12 19.41 0.94
CA ASN A 207 -17.43 19.63 2.22
C ASN A 207 -15.94 19.25 2.12
N ALA A 208 -15.11 20.27 1.87
CA ALA A 208 -13.66 20.09 1.72
C ALA A 208 -12.98 19.50 2.96
N GLY A 209 -13.45 19.85 4.16
CA GLY A 209 -12.93 19.31 5.43
C GLY A 209 -13.20 17.80 5.55
N ALA A 210 -14.46 17.40 5.33
CA ALA A 210 -14.86 16.00 5.34
C ALA A 210 -14.10 15.18 4.28
N THR A 211 -13.89 15.75 3.09
CA THR A 211 -13.15 15.08 2.01
C THR A 211 -11.70 14.84 2.40
N ARG A 212 -10.98 15.82 2.98
CA ARG A 212 -9.60 15.62 3.45
C ARG A 212 -9.52 14.57 4.55
N THR A 213 -10.41 14.63 5.54
CA THR A 213 -10.46 13.65 6.63
C THR A 213 -10.73 12.25 6.11
N LEU A 214 -11.67 12.10 5.17
CA LEU A 214 -11.97 10.80 4.55
C LEU A 214 -10.77 10.29 3.73
N ALA A 215 -10.11 11.16 2.95
CA ALA A 215 -8.92 10.78 2.20
C ALA A 215 -7.82 10.22 3.12
N ALA A 216 -7.53 10.90 4.23
CA ALA A 216 -6.58 10.44 5.23
C ALA A 216 -6.96 9.06 5.81
N ARG A 217 -8.24 8.87 6.16
CA ARG A 217 -8.74 7.61 6.73
C ARG A 217 -8.72 6.43 5.77
N LEU A 218 -8.83 6.67 4.47
CA LEU A 218 -8.81 5.64 3.42
C LEU A 218 -7.39 5.23 3.01
N LEU A 219 -6.36 5.97 3.42
CA LEU A 219 -4.94 5.61 3.23
C LEU A 219 -4.51 4.52 4.22
N PRO A 220 -3.41 3.77 3.92
CA PRO A 220 -2.87 2.75 4.82
C PRO A 220 -2.72 3.24 6.26
N PHE A 221 -3.30 2.50 7.21
CA PHE A 221 -3.37 2.84 8.65
C PHE A 221 -4.03 4.18 8.97
N GLY A 222 -4.81 4.75 8.05
CA GLY A 222 -5.54 6.00 8.31
C GLY A 222 -6.73 5.84 9.25
N GLN A 223 -7.13 4.61 9.57
CA GLN A 223 -8.18 4.28 10.53
C GLN A 223 -7.67 4.17 11.99
N ILE A 224 -6.35 4.25 12.21
CA ILE A 224 -5.76 4.23 13.54
C ILE A 224 -5.62 5.68 13.99
N ASP A 225 -6.34 6.04 15.05
CA ASP A 225 -6.20 7.34 15.68
C ASP A 225 -4.83 7.45 16.38
N ASP A 226 -4.20 8.62 16.28
CA ASP A 226 -2.87 8.93 16.90
C ASP A 226 -2.96 9.05 18.42
#